data_2204f1c77cee3f77df226da4c22dbaec
#
_entry.id   2204f1c77cee3f77df226da4c22dbaec
#
_cell.length_a   1.000
_cell.length_b   1.000
_cell.length_c   1.000
_cell.angle_alpha   90.00
_cell.angle_beta   90.00
_cell.angle_gamma   90.00
#
_symmetry.space_group_name_H-M   'P 1'
#
loop_
_entity.id
_entity.type
_entity.pdbx_description
1 polymer ?
#
loop_
_entity_poly.entity_id
_entity_poly.type
_entity_poly.pdbx_seq_one_letter_code
_entity_poly.pdbx_strand_id
1 'polypeptide(L)'
;MCATPLRAKTSIIPRYNGEMPPIFDALLIVSFGGPEQREEVIPFLENVLRGRNVPRERLLAVATHYYHFDGRSPINDQNRALIAALREVVEIPIYWGNRNWHPLLADTVRQMQQDGIRRAVAFATSAFGSYSGCRQYLEDIQRARVEVGDNAPEIVKIPPFSENPLFLEAMTDRVRTALAELPHARVAFTAHSVPVSMAESSPYVQQLDAASRHVAESLGVREWKLVYQSRSGPPTQPWLGPDICDYLRESPGDTIIAPIGFLSDHMEVIYDLDTEARAVCDELGVRMVRAGTVGTHPAIVRMIAELIDREPVPCAATCCPAPQRPPSPAINR
;
A
#
# COMPACT_ATOMS: atom_id res chain seq x y z
N MET A 1 13.65 47.80 29.45
CA MET A 1 12.95 46.52 29.35
C MET A 1 11.98 46.59 28.19
N CYS A 2 12.38 46.15 27.02
CA CYS A 2 11.53 46.13 25.82
C CYS A 2 10.88 44.77 25.73
N ALA A 3 9.57 44.71 25.83
CA ALA A 3 8.79 43.53 25.59
C ALA A 3 8.63 43.30 24.07
N THR A 4 9.14 42.20 23.56
CA THR A 4 8.95 41.77 22.17
C THR A 4 7.53 41.22 22.00
N PRO A 5 6.75 41.64 21.00
CA PRO A 5 5.40 41.13 20.81
C PRO A 5 5.44 39.70 20.28
N LEU A 6 4.72 38.79 20.93
CA LEU A 6 4.41 37.43 20.47
C LEU A 6 3.72 37.54 19.09
N ARG A 7 4.38 37.03 18.05
CA ARG A 7 3.74 36.81 16.74
C ARG A 7 2.60 35.80 16.91
N ALA A 8 1.38 36.26 16.66
CA ALA A 8 0.23 35.37 16.52
C ALA A 8 0.50 34.37 15.39
N LYS A 9 0.44 33.05 15.70
CA LYS A 9 0.45 32.00 14.71
C LYS A 9 -0.79 32.15 13.84
N THR A 10 -0.58 32.47 12.58
CA THR A 10 -1.64 32.52 11.57
C THR A 10 -2.18 31.12 11.38
N SER A 11 -3.47 30.92 11.63
CA SER A 11 -4.19 29.68 11.33
C SER A 11 -4.04 29.36 9.83
N ILE A 12 -3.61 28.15 9.51
CA ILE A 12 -3.37 27.65 8.14
C ILE A 12 -4.71 27.31 7.43
N ILE A 13 -5.85 27.49 8.10
CA ILE A 13 -7.16 27.16 7.51
C ILE A 13 -7.47 28.17 6.39
N PRO A 14 -7.62 27.70 5.12
CA PRO A 14 -7.98 28.59 4.01
C PRO A 14 -9.32 29.29 4.26
N ARG A 15 -9.42 30.56 3.90
CA ARG A 15 -10.71 31.28 3.89
C ARG A 15 -11.42 30.95 2.59
N TYR A 16 -12.52 30.20 2.66
CA TYR A 16 -13.37 29.86 1.52
C TYR A 16 -14.22 31.05 1.08
N ASN A 17 -14.18 31.39 -0.21
CA ASN A 17 -14.97 32.44 -0.84
C ASN A 17 -16.34 31.86 -1.27
N GLY A 18 -17.27 31.70 -0.32
CA GLY A 18 -18.70 31.48 -0.64
C GLY A 18 -19.13 30.07 -1.10
N GLU A 19 -18.24 29.13 -1.23
CA GLU A 19 -18.56 27.71 -1.43
C GLU A 19 -18.76 27.00 -0.08
N MET A 20 -19.50 25.87 -0.07
CA MET A 20 -19.66 25.09 1.16
C MET A 20 -18.29 24.70 1.71
N PRO A 21 -18.07 24.80 3.04
CA PRO A 21 -16.79 24.42 3.63
C PRO A 21 -16.50 22.94 3.29
N PRO A 22 -15.21 22.59 3.08
CA PRO A 22 -14.83 21.21 2.82
C PRO A 22 -15.27 20.31 3.97
N ILE A 23 -15.64 19.09 3.65
CA ILE A 23 -16.08 18.07 4.63
C ILE A 23 -14.93 17.75 5.60
N PHE A 24 -13.67 17.87 5.14
CA PHE A 24 -12.47 17.59 5.90
C PHE A 24 -11.50 18.78 5.90
N ASP A 25 -10.83 18.99 7.03
CA ASP A 25 -9.81 20.04 7.18
C ASP A 25 -8.48 19.62 6.51
N ALA A 26 -8.24 18.34 6.30
CA ALA A 26 -7.00 17.82 5.75
C ALA A 26 -7.16 16.44 5.11
N LEU A 27 -6.26 16.12 4.17
CA LEU A 27 -6.01 14.77 3.65
C LEU A 27 -4.77 14.17 4.35
N LEU A 28 -4.91 12.96 4.89
CA LEU A 28 -3.80 12.18 5.45
C LEU A 28 -3.49 10.98 4.53
N ILE A 29 -2.33 10.99 3.90
CA ILE A 29 -1.80 9.82 3.19
C ILE A 29 -1.18 8.87 4.23
N VAL A 30 -1.63 7.63 4.26
CA VAL A 30 -1.10 6.59 5.16
C VAL A 30 -0.48 5.48 4.35
N SER A 31 0.82 5.25 4.54
CA SER A 31 1.57 4.24 3.79
C SER A 31 2.30 3.27 4.72
N PHE A 32 2.89 2.24 4.15
CA PHE A 32 3.67 1.26 4.89
C PHE A 32 4.99 1.85 5.40
N GLY A 33 5.64 2.67 4.55
CA GLY A 33 6.97 3.22 4.77
C GLY A 33 8.08 2.24 4.40
N GLY A 34 9.28 2.77 4.27
CA GLY A 34 10.47 1.97 3.94
C GLY A 34 11.75 2.72 4.25
N PRO A 35 12.88 2.01 4.37
CA PRO A 35 14.17 2.65 4.61
C PRO A 35 14.62 3.44 3.38
N GLU A 36 15.33 4.52 3.59
CA GLU A 36 15.87 5.39 2.53
C GLU A 36 17.39 5.27 2.39
N GLN A 37 18.03 4.57 3.32
CA GLN A 37 19.47 4.32 3.34
C GLN A 37 19.80 3.01 4.05
N ARG A 38 21.02 2.52 3.83
CA ARG A 38 21.46 1.19 4.27
C ARG A 38 21.37 0.98 5.77
N GLU A 39 21.69 1.99 6.55
CA GLU A 39 21.70 1.97 8.03
C GLU A 39 20.30 1.83 8.62
N GLU A 40 19.28 2.21 7.88
CA GLU A 40 17.88 2.17 8.30
C GLU A 40 17.24 0.80 8.13
N VAL A 41 17.83 -0.10 7.33
CA VAL A 41 17.22 -1.39 6.96
C VAL A 41 16.92 -2.24 8.19
N ILE A 42 17.90 -2.46 9.07
CA ILE A 42 17.72 -3.31 10.26
C ILE A 42 16.73 -2.67 11.24
N PRO A 43 16.84 -1.39 11.63
CA PRO A 43 15.85 -0.74 12.50
C PRO A 43 14.43 -0.75 11.92
N PHE A 44 14.29 -0.56 10.61
CA PHE A 44 13.00 -0.64 9.92
C PHE A 44 12.40 -2.05 10.03
N LEU A 45 13.17 -3.10 9.72
CA LEU A 45 12.70 -4.49 9.80
C LEU A 45 12.35 -4.89 11.23
N GLU A 46 13.12 -4.47 12.22
CA GLU A 46 12.80 -4.67 13.64
C GLU A 46 11.47 -4.00 14.01
N ASN A 47 11.20 -2.82 13.46
CA ASN A 47 9.94 -2.12 13.67
C ASN A 47 8.75 -2.84 12.99
N VAL A 48 8.90 -3.32 11.75
CA VAL A 48 7.89 -4.13 11.04
C VAL A 48 7.55 -5.40 11.81
N LEU A 49 8.54 -6.01 12.43
CA LEU A 49 8.40 -7.26 13.17
C LEU A 49 8.06 -7.08 14.66
N ARG A 50 7.87 -5.84 15.12
CA ARG A 50 7.56 -5.56 16.53
C ARG A 50 6.39 -6.39 17.04
N GLY A 51 6.59 -7.10 18.15
CA GLY A 51 5.60 -7.98 18.75
C GLY A 51 5.43 -9.33 18.04
N ARG A 52 6.29 -9.65 17.07
CA ARG A 52 6.35 -10.96 16.41
C ARG A 52 7.63 -11.67 16.81
N ASN A 53 7.54 -12.97 17.09
CA ASN A 53 8.72 -13.78 17.40
C ASN A 53 9.31 -14.32 16.10
N VAL A 54 10.12 -13.50 15.40
CA VAL A 54 10.82 -13.88 14.17
C VAL A 54 12.31 -14.06 14.49
N PRO A 55 12.92 -15.19 14.11
CA PRO A 55 14.34 -15.41 14.30
C PRO A 55 15.18 -14.31 13.61
N ARG A 56 16.26 -13.87 14.31
CA ARG A 56 17.14 -12.83 13.77
C ARG A 56 17.76 -13.20 12.42
N GLU A 57 18.07 -14.46 12.22
CA GLU A 57 18.59 -14.98 10.94
C GLU A 57 17.64 -14.70 9.77
N ARG A 58 16.32 -14.88 9.99
CA ARG A 58 15.32 -14.57 8.97
C ARG A 58 15.22 -13.06 8.69
N LEU A 59 15.33 -12.23 9.73
CA LEU A 59 15.39 -10.78 9.55
C LEU A 59 16.60 -10.39 8.71
N LEU A 60 17.78 -10.95 9.00
CA LEU A 60 18.99 -10.69 8.23
C LEU A 60 18.89 -11.20 6.79
N ALA A 61 18.24 -12.34 6.56
CA ALA A 61 17.97 -12.82 5.20
C ALA A 61 17.10 -11.84 4.41
N VAL A 62 16.04 -11.29 5.01
CA VAL A 62 15.22 -10.26 4.36
C VAL A 62 16.01 -8.96 4.15
N ALA A 63 16.90 -8.60 5.06
CA ALA A 63 17.75 -7.41 4.90
C ALA A 63 18.64 -7.47 3.66
N THR A 64 19.05 -8.68 3.21
CA THR A 64 19.85 -8.83 1.98
C THR A 64 19.11 -8.34 0.75
N HIS A 65 17.79 -8.48 0.69
CA HIS A 65 16.96 -7.98 -0.41
C HIS A 65 17.02 -6.45 -0.48
N TYR A 66 16.99 -5.76 0.67
CA TYR A 66 17.18 -4.32 0.73
C TYR A 66 18.59 -3.91 0.33
N TYR A 67 19.61 -4.64 0.79
CA TYR A 67 21.01 -4.34 0.48
C TYR A 67 21.35 -4.54 -1.01
N HIS A 68 20.59 -5.37 -1.72
CA HIS A 68 20.69 -5.50 -3.18
C HIS A 68 20.38 -4.17 -3.90
N PHE A 69 19.57 -3.31 -3.29
CA PHE A 69 19.19 -1.99 -3.77
C PHE A 69 19.74 -0.87 -2.85
N ASP A 70 20.98 -1.00 -2.38
CA ASP A 70 21.67 -0.05 -1.50
C ASP A 70 20.89 0.34 -0.23
N GLY A 71 19.99 -0.51 0.22
CA GLY A 71 19.15 -0.30 1.41
C GLY A 71 17.98 0.65 1.20
N ARG A 72 17.69 1.08 -0.03
CA ARG A 72 16.67 2.08 -0.32
C ARG A 72 15.41 1.46 -0.92
N SER A 73 14.28 1.61 -0.24
CA SER A 73 12.96 1.29 -0.78
C SER A 73 12.38 2.48 -1.56
N PRO A 74 11.81 2.30 -2.75
CA PRO A 74 11.26 3.41 -3.54
C PRO A 74 9.95 3.97 -2.97
N ILE A 75 9.33 3.33 -1.99
CA ILE A 75 7.97 3.65 -1.51
C ILE A 75 7.84 5.09 -1.02
N ASN A 76 8.83 5.60 -0.29
CA ASN A 76 8.78 6.96 0.25
C ASN A 76 8.91 8.01 -0.85
N ASP A 77 9.76 7.78 -1.85
CA ASP A 77 9.88 8.68 -3.01
C ASP A 77 8.61 8.68 -3.84
N GLN A 78 7.98 7.54 -4.03
CA GLN A 78 6.70 7.44 -4.74
C GLN A 78 5.55 8.12 -3.96
N ASN A 79 5.54 8.03 -2.63
CA ASN A 79 4.60 8.79 -1.81
C ASN A 79 4.82 10.30 -1.94
N ARG A 80 6.07 10.77 -1.94
CA ARG A 80 6.39 12.20 -2.18
C ARG A 80 5.90 12.66 -3.55
N ALA A 81 6.11 11.85 -4.58
CA ALA A 81 5.64 12.16 -5.93
C ALA A 81 4.11 12.19 -6.01
N LEU A 82 3.41 11.24 -5.36
CA LEU A 82 1.95 11.25 -5.26
C LEU A 82 1.44 12.51 -4.55
N ILE A 83 2.04 12.88 -3.43
CA ILE A 83 1.68 14.09 -2.67
C ILE A 83 1.92 15.34 -3.50
N ALA A 84 3.04 15.41 -4.25
CA ALA A 84 3.31 16.53 -5.13
C ALA A 84 2.22 16.67 -6.21
N ALA A 85 1.82 15.56 -6.86
CA ALA A 85 0.75 15.56 -7.85
C ALA A 85 -0.62 15.93 -7.25
N LEU A 86 -0.92 15.48 -6.03
CA LEU A 86 -2.16 15.83 -5.34
C LEU A 86 -2.23 17.30 -4.96
N ARG A 87 -1.12 17.94 -4.61
CA ARG A 87 -1.07 19.37 -4.27
C ARG A 87 -1.47 20.30 -5.42
N GLU A 88 -1.43 19.80 -6.65
CA GLU A 88 -1.86 20.55 -7.85
C GLU A 88 -3.39 20.57 -8.00
N VAL A 89 -4.12 19.66 -7.32
CA VAL A 89 -5.56 19.45 -7.53
C VAL A 89 -6.38 19.42 -6.23
N VAL A 90 -5.72 19.37 -5.08
CA VAL A 90 -6.36 19.30 -3.74
C VAL A 90 -6.03 20.57 -2.97
N GLU A 91 -7.06 21.31 -2.55
CA GLU A 91 -6.89 22.60 -1.86
C GLU A 91 -6.65 22.47 -0.35
N ILE A 92 -7.11 21.36 0.28
CA ILE A 92 -6.89 21.13 1.72
C ILE A 92 -5.46 20.67 1.98
N PRO A 93 -4.89 20.96 3.17
CA PRO A 93 -3.56 20.50 3.57
C PRO A 93 -3.40 18.99 3.45
N ILE A 94 -2.25 18.54 2.93
CA ILE A 94 -1.92 17.12 2.78
C ILE A 94 -0.81 16.76 3.77
N TYR A 95 -1.12 15.80 4.62
CA TYR A 95 -0.19 15.19 5.57
C TYR A 95 0.16 13.77 5.13
N TRP A 96 1.32 13.28 5.56
CA TRP A 96 1.78 11.94 5.25
C TRP A 96 2.41 11.30 6.47
N GLY A 97 1.94 10.10 6.81
CA GLY A 97 2.48 9.29 7.88
C GLY A 97 2.58 7.83 7.49
N ASN A 98 3.69 7.20 7.86
CA ASN A 98 3.94 5.79 7.63
C ASN A 98 3.70 4.96 8.89
N ARG A 99 3.36 3.70 8.69
CA ARG A 99 3.12 2.73 9.75
C ARG A 99 4.40 2.24 10.41
N ASN A 100 5.45 2.03 9.60
CA ASN A 100 6.64 1.29 10.05
C ASN A 100 7.94 2.08 9.97
N TRP A 101 7.96 3.23 9.33
CA TRP A 101 9.14 4.08 9.21
C TRP A 101 8.79 5.56 9.10
N HIS A 102 9.81 6.42 9.09
CA HIS A 102 9.61 7.87 9.02
C HIS A 102 9.03 8.35 7.67
N PRO A 103 8.21 9.40 7.72
CA PRO A 103 7.64 10.02 8.91
C PRO A 103 6.63 9.09 9.60
N LEU A 104 6.77 8.92 10.91
CA LEU A 104 5.88 8.03 11.67
C LEU A 104 4.46 8.60 11.76
N LEU A 105 3.47 7.73 11.67
CA LEU A 105 2.06 8.12 11.68
C LEU A 105 1.67 8.90 12.96
N ALA A 106 2.17 8.50 14.13
CA ALA A 106 1.89 9.21 15.38
C ALA A 106 2.47 10.64 15.39
N ASP A 107 3.68 10.83 14.83
CA ASP A 107 4.29 12.16 14.73
C ASP A 107 3.51 13.05 13.77
N THR A 108 3.03 12.47 12.65
CA THR A 108 2.19 13.17 11.69
C THR A 108 0.85 13.59 12.32
N VAL A 109 0.18 12.71 13.07
CA VAL A 109 -1.08 13.04 13.77
C VAL A 109 -0.85 14.12 14.83
N ARG A 110 0.29 14.11 15.52
CA ARG A 110 0.69 15.16 16.47
C ARG A 110 0.90 16.51 15.76
N GLN A 111 1.53 16.50 14.58
CA GLN A 111 1.67 17.70 13.77
C GLN A 111 0.31 18.24 13.33
N MET A 112 -0.61 17.39 12.87
CA MET A 112 -1.97 17.79 12.50
C MET A 112 -2.71 18.46 13.68
N GLN A 113 -2.58 17.89 14.89
CA GLN A 113 -3.12 18.49 16.12
C GLN A 113 -2.54 19.90 16.37
N GLN A 114 -1.22 20.05 16.26
CA GLN A 114 -0.54 21.34 16.45
C GLN A 114 -0.96 22.40 15.43
N ASP A 115 -1.26 21.96 14.20
CA ASP A 115 -1.71 22.82 13.11
C ASP A 115 -3.22 23.15 13.20
N GLY A 116 -3.93 22.62 14.21
CA GLY A 116 -5.33 22.89 14.48
C GLY A 116 -6.30 22.11 13.61
N ILE A 117 -5.85 21.04 12.94
CA ILE A 117 -6.73 20.13 12.20
C ILE A 117 -7.66 19.40 13.18
N ARG A 118 -8.96 19.46 12.92
CA ARG A 118 -9.98 18.82 13.74
C ARG A 118 -10.51 17.54 13.12
N ARG A 119 -10.65 17.53 11.78
CA ARG A 119 -11.21 16.40 11.04
C ARG A 119 -10.44 16.17 9.75
N ALA A 120 -9.98 14.95 9.53
CA ALA A 120 -9.22 14.58 8.34
C ALA A 120 -9.77 13.31 7.69
N VAL A 121 -9.61 13.24 6.38
CA VAL A 121 -9.82 12.00 5.62
C VAL A 121 -8.49 11.31 5.39
N ALA A 122 -8.42 9.98 5.63
CA ALA A 122 -7.21 9.20 5.44
C ALA A 122 -7.33 8.31 4.19
N PHE A 123 -6.39 8.46 3.28
CA PHE A 123 -6.16 7.57 2.14
C PHE A 123 -5.03 6.60 2.46
N ALA A 124 -5.37 5.31 2.63
CA ALA A 124 -4.36 4.26 2.76
C ALA A 124 -3.86 3.85 1.37
N THR A 125 -2.54 3.72 1.19
CA THR A 125 -1.93 3.30 -0.08
C THR A 125 -2.13 1.79 -0.35
N SER A 126 -3.37 1.31 -0.16
CA SER A 126 -3.77 -0.09 -0.33
C SER A 126 -5.21 -0.14 -0.81
N ALA A 127 -5.43 -0.76 -1.99
CA ALA A 127 -6.71 -0.75 -2.69
C ALA A 127 -7.66 -1.88 -2.27
N PHE A 128 -7.13 -2.98 -1.71
CA PHE A 128 -7.86 -4.23 -1.50
C PHE A 128 -8.18 -4.49 -0.03
N GLY A 129 -9.34 -5.09 0.21
CA GLY A 129 -9.84 -5.39 1.55
C GLY A 129 -9.22 -6.65 2.15
N SER A 130 -8.32 -6.49 3.12
CA SER A 130 -7.80 -7.57 3.96
C SER A 130 -7.49 -7.03 5.36
N TYR A 131 -7.13 -7.91 6.30
CA TYR A 131 -6.66 -7.43 7.59
C TYR A 131 -5.43 -6.51 7.42
N SER A 132 -4.39 -6.99 6.76
CA SER A 132 -3.13 -6.25 6.59
C SER A 132 -3.26 -5.02 5.68
N GLY A 133 -4.10 -5.09 4.62
CA GLY A 133 -4.26 -4.01 3.65
C GLY A 133 -5.30 -2.95 4.03
N CYS A 134 -6.22 -3.25 4.95
CA CYS A 134 -7.29 -2.33 5.30
C CYS A 134 -7.47 -2.14 6.81
N ARG A 135 -7.82 -3.20 7.54
CA ARG A 135 -8.15 -3.13 8.98
C ARG A 135 -6.96 -2.65 9.80
N GLN A 136 -5.78 -3.18 9.56
CA GLN A 136 -4.58 -2.81 10.30
C GLN A 136 -4.19 -1.34 10.11
N TYR A 137 -4.46 -0.74 8.93
CA TYR A 137 -4.31 0.70 8.72
C TYR A 137 -5.25 1.50 9.63
N LEU A 138 -6.51 1.06 9.77
CA LEU A 138 -7.46 1.71 10.66
C LEU A 138 -7.01 1.60 12.12
N GLU A 139 -6.53 0.44 12.55
CA GLU A 139 -6.01 0.21 13.90
C GLU A 139 -4.77 1.06 14.19
N ASP A 140 -3.88 1.22 13.22
CA ASP A 140 -2.67 2.06 13.36
C ASP A 140 -3.03 3.55 13.44
N ILE A 141 -4.01 4.03 12.67
CA ILE A 141 -4.57 5.39 12.79
C ILE A 141 -5.14 5.59 14.19
N GLN A 142 -5.95 4.64 14.67
CA GLN A 142 -6.55 4.75 16.00
C GLN A 142 -5.49 4.74 17.11
N ARG A 143 -4.45 3.91 16.97
CA ARG A 143 -3.32 3.86 17.91
C ARG A 143 -2.56 5.19 17.95
N ALA A 144 -2.27 5.77 16.77
CA ALA A 144 -1.63 7.08 16.67
C ALA A 144 -2.47 8.18 17.35
N ARG A 145 -3.80 8.16 17.15
CA ARG A 145 -4.71 9.11 17.81
C ARG A 145 -4.70 8.95 19.35
N VAL A 146 -4.73 7.73 19.85
CA VAL A 146 -4.65 7.45 21.31
C VAL A 146 -3.31 7.94 21.88
N GLU A 147 -2.21 7.75 21.18
CA GLU A 147 -0.89 8.23 21.60
C GLU A 147 -0.82 9.77 21.66
N VAL A 148 -1.47 10.46 20.74
CA VAL A 148 -1.53 11.94 20.72
C VAL A 148 -2.47 12.50 21.80
N GLY A 149 -3.53 11.77 22.15
CA GLY A 149 -4.45 12.11 23.25
C GLY A 149 -5.74 12.82 22.80
N ASP A 150 -6.41 13.43 23.77
CA ASP A 150 -7.81 13.92 23.66
C ASP A 150 -8.05 14.94 22.53
N ASN A 151 -7.04 15.70 22.14
CA ASN A 151 -7.14 16.70 21.08
C ASN A 151 -6.67 16.18 19.71
N ALA A 152 -6.45 14.88 19.57
CA ALA A 152 -6.11 14.29 18.27
C ALA A 152 -7.27 14.48 17.28
N PRO A 153 -6.99 14.83 16.01
CA PRO A 153 -8.03 15.01 15.01
C PRO A 153 -8.89 13.75 14.85
N GLU A 154 -10.16 13.92 14.55
CA GLU A 154 -10.96 12.83 14.00
C GLU A 154 -10.38 12.44 12.64
N ILE A 155 -10.16 11.16 12.41
CA ILE A 155 -9.61 10.66 11.14
C ILE A 155 -10.53 9.58 10.59
N VAL A 156 -11.17 9.87 9.45
CA VAL A 156 -12.06 8.95 8.74
C VAL A 156 -11.29 8.30 7.60
N LYS A 157 -11.14 6.97 7.64
CA LYS A 157 -10.39 6.25 6.60
C LYS A 157 -11.28 5.91 5.41
N ILE A 158 -10.81 6.24 4.19
CA ILE A 158 -11.42 5.78 2.95
C ILE A 158 -11.41 4.23 2.92
N PRO A 159 -12.56 3.56 2.60
CA PRO A 159 -12.60 2.12 2.45
C PRO A 159 -11.76 1.63 1.26
N PRO A 160 -11.57 0.31 1.07
CA PRO A 160 -10.94 -0.24 -0.12
C PRO A 160 -11.60 0.27 -1.40
N PHE A 161 -10.82 0.53 -2.43
CA PHE A 161 -11.26 1.18 -3.67
C PHE A 161 -10.88 0.38 -4.93
N SER A 162 -10.68 -0.93 -4.79
CA SER A 162 -10.30 -1.83 -5.89
C SER A 162 -11.28 -1.86 -7.08
N GLU A 163 -12.55 -1.50 -6.82
CA GLU A 163 -13.61 -1.46 -7.84
C GLU A 163 -13.82 -0.03 -8.40
N ASN A 164 -13.05 0.95 -7.94
CA ASN A 164 -13.17 2.31 -8.44
C ASN A 164 -12.77 2.38 -9.93
N PRO A 165 -13.61 2.94 -10.81
CA PRO A 165 -13.32 2.99 -12.25
C PRO A 165 -11.98 3.65 -12.59
N LEU A 166 -11.56 4.66 -11.83
CA LEU A 166 -10.29 5.36 -12.07
C LEU A 166 -9.07 4.53 -11.64
N PHE A 167 -9.21 3.67 -10.61
CA PHE A 167 -8.18 2.70 -10.28
C PHE A 167 -8.03 1.65 -11.39
N LEU A 168 -9.14 1.14 -11.88
CA LEU A 168 -9.17 0.17 -12.98
C LEU A 168 -8.65 0.78 -14.30
N GLU A 169 -9.00 2.04 -14.59
CA GLU A 169 -8.46 2.81 -15.72
C GLU A 169 -6.92 2.88 -15.65
N ALA A 170 -6.39 3.30 -14.50
CA ALA A 170 -4.95 3.43 -14.29
C ALA A 170 -4.21 2.09 -14.49
N MET A 171 -4.75 0.99 -13.93
CA MET A 171 -4.15 -0.32 -14.08
C MET A 171 -4.23 -0.83 -15.52
N THR A 172 -5.36 -0.59 -16.19
CA THR A 172 -5.55 -0.92 -17.62
C THR A 172 -4.50 -0.21 -18.49
N ASP A 173 -4.22 1.06 -18.23
CA ASP A 173 -3.21 1.82 -18.97
C ASP A 173 -1.80 1.31 -18.72
N ARG A 174 -1.47 0.91 -17.48
CA ARG A 174 -0.18 0.29 -17.16
C ARG A 174 0.03 -1.03 -17.91
N VAL A 175 -0.99 -1.88 -17.93
CA VAL A 175 -0.92 -3.18 -18.66
C VAL A 175 -0.89 -2.95 -20.17
N ARG A 176 -1.66 -1.99 -20.70
CA ARG A 176 -1.63 -1.62 -22.10
C ARG A 176 -0.24 -1.17 -22.55
N THR A 177 0.42 -0.36 -21.75
CA THR A 177 1.80 0.10 -22.01
C THR A 177 2.77 -1.09 -22.09
N ALA A 178 2.69 -2.02 -21.14
CA ALA A 178 3.54 -3.22 -21.14
C ALA A 178 3.23 -4.14 -22.34
N LEU A 179 1.97 -4.31 -22.73
CA LEU A 179 1.58 -5.08 -23.91
C LEU A 179 2.07 -4.45 -25.21
N ALA A 180 2.26 -3.12 -25.27
CA ALA A 180 2.86 -2.48 -26.43
C ALA A 180 4.34 -2.86 -26.60
N GLU A 181 5.06 -3.14 -25.52
CA GLU A 181 6.45 -3.62 -25.53
C GLU A 181 6.54 -5.13 -25.83
N LEU A 182 5.55 -5.91 -25.37
CA LEU A 182 5.51 -7.37 -25.54
C LEU A 182 4.12 -7.81 -26.01
N PRO A 183 3.79 -7.60 -27.30
CA PRO A 183 2.49 -7.98 -27.88
C PRO A 183 2.23 -9.48 -27.77
N HIS A 184 0.96 -9.84 -27.56
CA HIS A 184 0.48 -11.24 -27.45
C HIS A 184 0.99 -12.02 -26.24
N ALA A 185 1.73 -11.40 -25.31
CA ALA A 185 2.11 -12.05 -24.07
C ALA A 185 0.87 -12.29 -23.20
N ARG A 186 0.92 -13.38 -22.42
CA ARG A 186 -0.06 -13.58 -21.35
C ARG A 186 0.17 -12.58 -20.22
N VAL A 187 -0.83 -12.40 -19.36
CA VAL A 187 -0.72 -11.48 -18.20
C VAL A 187 -0.79 -12.24 -16.88
N ALA A 188 0.25 -12.12 -16.08
CA ALA A 188 0.27 -12.56 -14.68
C ALA A 188 0.00 -11.36 -13.78
N PHE A 189 -1.20 -11.26 -13.21
CA PHE A 189 -1.51 -10.27 -12.20
C PHE A 189 -0.93 -10.72 -10.87
N THR A 190 -0.19 -9.85 -10.17
CA THR A 190 0.43 -10.22 -8.90
C THR A 190 -0.10 -9.41 -7.72
N ALA A 191 -0.18 -10.07 -6.57
CA ALA A 191 -0.52 -9.47 -5.30
C ALA A 191 0.27 -10.14 -4.17
N HIS A 192 0.35 -9.49 -3.01
CA HIS A 192 1.01 -10.07 -1.85
C HIS A 192 0.28 -11.34 -1.41
N SER A 193 1.01 -12.43 -1.25
CA SER A 193 0.46 -13.64 -0.64
C SER A 193 0.09 -13.38 0.82
N VAL A 194 -1.06 -13.85 1.23
CA VAL A 194 -1.51 -13.78 2.62
C VAL A 194 -1.92 -15.16 3.11
N PRO A 195 -1.97 -15.41 4.43
CA PRO A 195 -2.51 -16.66 4.96
C PRO A 195 -3.91 -16.94 4.43
N VAL A 196 -4.18 -18.19 4.06
CA VAL A 196 -5.50 -18.62 3.55
C VAL A 196 -6.63 -18.21 4.49
N SER A 197 -6.44 -18.36 5.80
CA SER A 197 -7.43 -17.94 6.82
C SER A 197 -7.74 -16.44 6.82
N MET A 198 -6.75 -15.60 6.45
CA MET A 198 -6.98 -14.16 6.28
C MET A 198 -7.75 -13.87 4.97
N ALA A 199 -7.42 -14.60 3.90
CA ALA A 199 -8.12 -14.48 2.63
C ALA A 199 -9.60 -14.88 2.74
N GLU A 200 -9.88 -16.00 3.40
CA GLU A 200 -11.24 -16.52 3.62
C GLU A 200 -12.11 -15.58 4.47
N SER A 201 -11.51 -14.81 5.36
CA SER A 201 -12.22 -13.85 6.23
C SER A 201 -12.31 -12.43 5.64
N SER A 202 -11.95 -12.23 4.37
CA SER A 202 -11.91 -10.92 3.73
C SER A 202 -12.27 -11.00 2.24
N PRO A 203 -12.64 -9.88 1.60
CA PRO A 203 -12.95 -9.87 0.16
C PRO A 203 -11.69 -9.86 -0.73
N TYR A 204 -10.50 -10.08 -0.18
CA TYR A 204 -9.21 -9.86 -0.84
C TYR A 204 -9.09 -10.56 -2.20
N VAL A 205 -9.29 -11.88 -2.22
CA VAL A 205 -9.15 -12.69 -3.45
C VAL A 205 -10.23 -12.33 -4.46
N GLN A 206 -11.48 -12.14 -4.01
CA GLN A 206 -12.59 -11.76 -4.88
C GLN A 206 -12.36 -10.41 -5.54
N GLN A 207 -11.88 -9.42 -4.78
CA GLN A 207 -11.57 -8.09 -5.31
C GLN A 207 -10.39 -8.12 -6.28
N LEU A 208 -9.34 -8.88 -5.99
CA LEU A 208 -8.20 -9.07 -6.90
C LEU A 208 -8.63 -9.74 -8.21
N ASP A 209 -9.41 -10.82 -8.15
CA ASP A 209 -9.91 -11.52 -9.33
C ASP A 209 -10.80 -10.60 -10.18
N ALA A 210 -11.73 -9.89 -9.56
CA ALA A 210 -12.62 -8.97 -10.26
C ALA A 210 -11.87 -7.84 -10.95
N ALA A 211 -10.89 -7.22 -10.28
CA ALA A 211 -10.06 -6.17 -10.88
C ALA A 211 -9.17 -6.71 -12.01
N SER A 212 -8.55 -7.88 -11.83
CA SER A 212 -7.73 -8.54 -12.84
C SER A 212 -8.54 -8.90 -14.09
N ARG A 213 -9.72 -9.46 -13.89
CA ARG A 213 -10.67 -9.80 -14.95
C ARG A 213 -11.08 -8.54 -15.73
N HIS A 214 -11.45 -7.47 -15.04
CA HIS A 214 -11.83 -6.20 -15.67
C HIS A 214 -10.72 -5.66 -16.58
N VAL A 215 -9.48 -5.64 -16.09
CA VAL A 215 -8.32 -5.17 -16.86
C VAL A 215 -8.07 -6.08 -18.07
N ALA A 216 -8.11 -7.41 -17.88
CA ALA A 216 -7.91 -8.37 -18.98
C ALA A 216 -8.99 -8.24 -20.06
N GLU A 217 -10.26 -8.16 -19.69
CA GLU A 217 -11.37 -8.00 -20.61
C GLU A 217 -11.32 -6.67 -21.36
N SER A 218 -10.97 -5.57 -20.68
CA SER A 218 -10.81 -4.24 -21.30
C SER A 218 -9.72 -4.19 -22.36
N LEU A 219 -8.74 -5.08 -22.28
CA LEU A 219 -7.61 -5.17 -23.23
C LEU A 219 -7.72 -6.35 -24.21
N GLY A 220 -8.78 -7.17 -24.10
CA GLY A 220 -8.96 -8.36 -24.92
C GLY A 220 -7.93 -9.46 -24.61
N VAL A 221 -7.31 -9.44 -23.44
CA VAL A 221 -6.36 -10.47 -22.96
C VAL A 221 -7.13 -11.73 -22.58
N ARG A 222 -6.90 -12.82 -23.32
CA ARG A 222 -7.59 -14.09 -23.06
C ARG A 222 -6.81 -14.98 -22.09
N GLU A 223 -5.50 -14.91 -22.11
CA GLU A 223 -4.64 -15.69 -21.26
C GLU A 223 -4.08 -14.84 -20.11
N TRP A 224 -4.68 -14.97 -18.94
CA TRP A 224 -4.23 -14.30 -17.74
C TRP A 224 -4.39 -15.18 -16.50
N LYS A 225 -3.63 -14.87 -15.46
CA LYS A 225 -3.68 -15.57 -14.17
C LYS A 225 -3.43 -14.60 -13.03
N LEU A 226 -4.19 -14.74 -11.94
CA LEU A 226 -3.86 -14.15 -10.66
C LEU A 226 -2.88 -15.07 -9.93
N VAL A 227 -1.73 -14.55 -9.56
CA VAL A 227 -0.65 -15.23 -8.85
C VAL A 227 -0.16 -14.39 -7.68
N TYR A 228 0.69 -14.93 -6.83
CA TYR A 228 1.07 -14.27 -5.60
C TYR A 228 2.58 -14.18 -5.45
N GLN A 229 3.04 -13.29 -4.56
CA GLN A 229 4.44 -13.06 -4.22
C GLN A 229 4.62 -12.81 -2.72
N SER A 230 5.86 -12.72 -2.26
CA SER A 230 6.22 -12.22 -0.91
C SER A 230 5.66 -13.09 0.23
N ARG A 231 5.56 -14.39 0.06
CA ARG A 231 5.16 -15.28 1.14
C ARG A 231 6.14 -15.18 2.31
N SER A 232 5.64 -14.76 3.47
CA SER A 232 6.49 -14.49 4.65
C SER A 232 6.24 -15.40 5.86
N GLY A 233 5.28 -16.33 5.77
CA GLY A 233 4.91 -17.22 6.88
C GLY A 233 5.72 -18.51 6.96
N PRO A 234 5.58 -19.26 8.07
CA PRO A 234 6.22 -20.57 8.22
C PRO A 234 5.66 -21.57 7.20
N PRO A 235 6.43 -22.59 6.81
CA PRO A 235 5.98 -23.63 5.84
C PRO A 235 4.71 -24.37 6.28
N THR A 236 4.46 -24.48 7.58
CA THR A 236 3.31 -25.17 8.17
C THR A 236 1.99 -24.39 8.07
N GLN A 237 2.03 -23.11 7.72
CA GLN A 237 0.84 -22.29 7.55
C GLN A 237 0.50 -22.18 6.06
N PRO A 238 -0.73 -22.52 5.64
CA PRO A 238 -1.16 -22.34 4.25
C PRO A 238 -1.26 -20.87 3.88
N TRP A 239 -0.72 -20.52 2.71
CA TRP A 239 -0.75 -19.19 2.12
C TRP A 239 -1.33 -19.26 0.71
N LEU A 240 -1.79 -18.12 0.19
CA LEU A 240 -2.29 -18.05 -1.18
C LEU A 240 -1.18 -18.37 -2.19
N GLY A 241 -1.54 -19.06 -3.26
CA GLY A 241 -0.69 -19.46 -4.37
C GLY A 241 -1.47 -19.55 -5.68
N PRO A 242 -0.80 -19.87 -6.80
CA PRO A 242 0.64 -20.17 -6.89
C PRO A 242 1.53 -18.95 -6.69
N ASP A 243 2.79 -19.17 -6.30
CA ASP A 243 3.84 -18.16 -6.35
C ASP A 243 4.16 -17.80 -7.80
N ILE A 244 4.56 -16.52 -8.06
CA ILE A 244 4.87 -16.05 -9.41
C ILE A 244 6.02 -16.84 -10.06
N CYS A 245 7.08 -17.15 -9.32
CA CYS A 245 8.21 -17.91 -9.84
C CYS A 245 7.84 -19.37 -10.15
N ASP A 246 7.00 -19.99 -9.30
CA ASP A 246 6.49 -21.34 -9.55
C ASP A 246 5.58 -21.34 -10.79
N TYR A 247 4.68 -20.38 -10.91
CA TYR A 247 3.83 -20.24 -12.10
C TYR A 247 4.62 -20.09 -13.40
N LEU A 248 5.69 -19.29 -13.40
CA LEU A 248 6.55 -19.11 -14.56
C LEU A 248 7.26 -20.43 -14.96
N ARG A 249 7.72 -21.20 -13.99
CA ARG A 249 8.36 -22.53 -14.22
C ARG A 249 7.38 -23.57 -14.72
N GLU A 250 6.18 -23.63 -14.13
CA GLU A 250 5.15 -24.61 -14.50
C GLU A 250 4.56 -24.34 -15.89
N SER A 251 4.55 -23.10 -16.31
CA SER A 251 3.98 -22.66 -17.59
C SER A 251 4.90 -21.62 -18.24
N PRO A 252 6.02 -22.03 -18.88
CA PRO A 252 6.91 -21.09 -19.57
C PRO A 252 6.22 -20.37 -20.73
N GLY A 253 6.52 -19.09 -20.89
CA GLY A 253 5.99 -18.27 -22.00
C GLY A 253 6.18 -16.78 -21.77
N ASP A 254 6.15 -16.00 -22.85
CA ASP A 254 6.25 -14.54 -22.79
C ASP A 254 5.16 -13.97 -21.88
N THR A 255 5.56 -13.19 -20.89
CA THR A 255 4.66 -12.80 -19.79
C THR A 255 4.76 -11.30 -19.47
N ILE A 256 3.61 -10.63 -19.40
CA ILE A 256 3.48 -9.35 -18.69
C ILE A 256 3.22 -9.66 -17.22
N ILE A 257 4.02 -9.12 -16.31
CA ILE A 257 3.74 -9.17 -14.87
C ILE A 257 3.12 -7.85 -14.46
N ALA A 258 1.88 -7.88 -13.97
CA ALA A 258 1.11 -6.70 -13.57
C ALA A 258 0.87 -6.69 -12.06
N PRO A 259 1.57 -5.84 -11.28
CA PRO A 259 1.48 -5.80 -9.82
C PRO A 259 0.20 -5.12 -9.34
N ILE A 260 -0.96 -5.69 -9.67
CA ILE A 260 -2.29 -5.12 -9.40
C ILE A 260 -2.55 -4.92 -7.90
N GLY A 261 -1.97 -5.76 -7.05
CA GLY A 261 -2.12 -5.69 -5.60
C GLY A 261 -1.42 -4.52 -4.93
N PHE A 262 -0.67 -3.68 -5.70
CA PHE A 262 0.21 -2.65 -5.17
C PHE A 262 -0.01 -1.30 -5.85
N LEU A 263 -0.15 -0.23 -5.04
CA LEU A 263 -0.26 1.13 -5.58
C LEU A 263 1.09 1.69 -6.02
N SER A 264 2.14 1.33 -5.31
CA SER A 264 3.50 1.84 -5.53
C SER A 264 4.51 0.71 -5.46
N ASP A 265 5.66 0.90 -6.13
CA ASP A 265 6.77 0.01 -5.95
C ASP A 265 7.33 0.15 -4.53
N HIS A 266 7.70 -0.97 -3.96
CA HIS A 266 8.45 -1.09 -2.72
C HIS A 266 9.40 -2.30 -2.85
N MET A 267 10.17 -2.57 -1.81
CA MET A 267 11.21 -3.59 -1.88
C MET A 267 10.69 -4.94 -2.37
N GLU A 268 9.56 -5.42 -1.83
CA GLU A 268 9.00 -6.72 -2.22
C GLU A 268 8.52 -6.75 -3.67
N VAL A 269 8.07 -5.60 -4.24
CA VAL A 269 7.71 -5.56 -5.68
C VAL A 269 8.94 -5.62 -6.56
N ILE A 270 9.97 -4.78 -6.30
CA ILE A 270 11.15 -4.74 -7.15
C ILE A 270 12.05 -5.96 -6.98
N TYR A 271 12.16 -6.51 -5.77
CA TYR A 271 12.96 -7.71 -5.55
C TYR A 271 12.28 -8.95 -6.13
N ASP A 272 11.04 -9.23 -5.75
CA ASP A 272 10.34 -10.44 -6.18
C ASP A 272 10.09 -10.46 -7.69
N LEU A 273 9.79 -9.30 -8.31
CA LEU A 273 9.43 -9.25 -9.72
C LEU A 273 10.59 -8.87 -10.65
N ASP A 274 11.39 -7.85 -10.30
CA ASP A 274 12.46 -7.37 -11.18
C ASP A 274 13.78 -8.14 -10.97
N THR A 275 13.90 -8.91 -9.87
CA THR A 275 15.06 -9.76 -9.61
C THR A 275 14.71 -11.24 -9.71
N GLU A 276 13.84 -11.77 -8.84
CA GLU A 276 13.58 -13.22 -8.79
C GLU A 276 12.79 -13.73 -10.01
N ALA A 277 11.63 -13.13 -10.29
CA ALA A 277 10.82 -13.53 -11.44
C ALA A 277 11.54 -13.27 -12.78
N ARG A 278 12.32 -12.18 -12.87
CA ARG A 278 13.19 -11.88 -14.01
C ARG A 278 14.22 -13.00 -14.22
N ALA A 279 14.93 -13.40 -13.17
CA ALA A 279 15.92 -14.47 -13.24
C ALA A 279 15.30 -15.79 -13.73
N VAL A 280 14.10 -16.13 -13.25
CA VAL A 280 13.37 -17.31 -13.73
C VAL A 280 13.05 -17.21 -15.22
N CYS A 281 12.60 -16.06 -15.70
CA CYS A 281 12.33 -15.87 -17.13
C CYS A 281 13.60 -15.99 -17.98
N ASP A 282 14.72 -15.43 -17.49
CA ASP A 282 16.02 -15.52 -18.17
C ASP A 282 16.51 -16.97 -18.23
N GLU A 283 16.38 -17.75 -17.14
CA GLU A 283 16.69 -19.19 -17.09
C GLU A 283 15.87 -20.02 -18.09
N LEU A 284 14.59 -19.64 -18.26
CA LEU A 284 13.66 -20.31 -19.18
C LEU A 284 13.77 -19.82 -20.64
N GLY A 285 14.53 -18.76 -20.89
CA GLY A 285 14.66 -18.16 -22.22
C GLY A 285 13.38 -17.53 -22.74
N VAL A 286 12.50 -17.04 -21.84
CA VAL A 286 11.24 -16.34 -22.16
C VAL A 286 11.34 -14.85 -21.85
N ARG A 287 10.58 -14.04 -22.57
CA ARG A 287 10.58 -12.59 -22.36
C ARG A 287 9.59 -12.20 -21.26
N MET A 288 9.97 -11.21 -20.49
CA MET A 288 9.16 -10.64 -19.43
C MET A 288 9.17 -9.12 -19.49
N VAL A 289 7.99 -8.50 -19.38
CA VAL A 289 7.84 -7.06 -19.15
C VAL A 289 6.99 -6.87 -17.88
N ARG A 290 7.49 -6.06 -16.93
CA ARG A 290 6.71 -5.69 -15.76
C ARG A 290 5.95 -4.40 -16.02
N ALA A 291 4.63 -4.45 -15.94
CA ALA A 291 3.78 -3.26 -15.94
C ALA A 291 4.08 -2.42 -14.70
N GLY A 292 4.13 -1.11 -14.83
CA GLY A 292 4.31 -0.20 -13.70
C GLY A 292 3.14 -0.30 -12.71
N THR A 293 3.41 0.01 -11.44
CA THR A 293 2.35 0.27 -10.45
C THR A 293 1.59 1.53 -10.83
N VAL A 294 0.39 1.70 -10.29
CA VAL A 294 -0.47 2.85 -10.65
C VAL A 294 0.08 4.18 -10.14
N GLY A 295 0.82 4.18 -9.01
CA GLY A 295 1.62 5.31 -8.52
C GLY A 295 0.94 6.67 -8.66
N THR A 296 1.56 7.56 -9.41
CA THR A 296 1.09 8.93 -9.72
C THR A 296 0.29 9.01 -11.03
N HIS A 297 -0.31 7.90 -11.48
CA HIS A 297 -1.14 7.94 -12.69
C HIS A 297 -2.23 9.02 -12.56
N PRO A 298 -2.51 9.84 -13.59
CA PRO A 298 -3.49 10.94 -13.48
C PRO A 298 -4.87 10.49 -13.00
N ALA A 299 -5.31 9.29 -13.37
CA ALA A 299 -6.57 8.74 -12.89
C ALA A 299 -6.55 8.47 -11.36
N ILE A 300 -5.41 8.07 -10.79
CA ILE A 300 -5.28 7.88 -9.33
C ILE A 300 -5.34 9.22 -8.60
N VAL A 301 -4.66 10.23 -9.10
CA VAL A 301 -4.69 11.58 -8.54
C VAL A 301 -6.12 12.13 -8.55
N ARG A 302 -6.82 12.00 -9.68
CA ARG A 302 -8.23 12.38 -9.82
C ARG A 302 -9.14 11.57 -8.88
N MET A 303 -8.93 10.26 -8.79
CA MET A 303 -9.70 9.40 -7.87
C MET A 303 -9.59 9.87 -6.42
N ILE A 304 -8.38 10.17 -5.96
CA ILE A 304 -8.17 10.63 -4.58
C ILE A 304 -8.86 11.98 -4.37
N ALA A 305 -8.72 12.92 -5.31
CA ALA A 305 -9.42 14.22 -5.24
C ALA A 305 -10.95 14.04 -5.17
N GLU A 306 -11.54 13.15 -5.97
CA GLU A 306 -12.98 12.88 -5.91
C GLU A 306 -13.43 12.18 -4.62
N LEU A 307 -12.58 11.33 -4.03
CA LEU A 307 -12.91 10.58 -2.81
C LEU A 307 -12.89 11.45 -1.56
N ILE A 308 -12.08 12.52 -1.52
CA ILE A 308 -12.02 13.43 -0.36
C ILE A 308 -13.21 14.40 -0.29
N ASP A 309 -13.91 14.60 -1.38
CA ASP A 309 -15.11 15.47 -1.45
C ASP A 309 -16.38 14.76 -0.97
N ARG A 310 -16.26 13.53 -0.49
CA ARG A 310 -17.40 12.73 -0.04
C ARG A 310 -17.15 12.16 1.35
N GLU A 311 -18.21 12.02 2.14
CA GLU A 311 -18.12 11.30 3.40
C GLU A 311 -17.91 9.80 3.11
N PRO A 312 -16.78 9.19 3.54
CA PRO A 312 -16.57 7.78 3.32
C PRO A 312 -17.59 6.94 4.11
N VAL A 313 -18.21 5.97 3.46
CA VAL A 313 -19.06 5.00 4.15
C VAL A 313 -18.15 3.98 4.86
N PRO A 314 -18.11 3.96 6.19
CA PRO A 314 -17.20 3.06 6.90
C PRO A 314 -17.61 1.59 6.69
N CYS A 315 -16.62 0.72 6.59
CA CYS A 315 -16.85 -0.72 6.62
C CYS A 315 -17.46 -1.16 7.97
N ALA A 316 -18.18 -2.25 7.97
CA ALA A 316 -18.68 -2.87 9.21
C ALA A 316 -17.53 -3.12 10.20
N ALA A 317 -17.80 -3.00 11.49
CA ALA A 317 -16.78 -3.19 12.55
C ALA A 317 -16.13 -4.57 12.50
N THR A 318 -16.84 -5.58 11.98
CA THR A 318 -16.35 -6.96 11.81
C THR A 318 -15.66 -7.22 10.46
N CYS A 319 -15.56 -6.21 9.57
CA CYS A 319 -14.93 -6.37 8.27
C CYS A 319 -13.43 -6.65 8.42
N CYS A 320 -12.91 -7.62 7.66
CA CYS A 320 -11.49 -7.97 7.61
C CYS A 320 -10.89 -8.22 9.01
N PRO A 321 -11.38 -9.18 9.80
CA PRO A 321 -10.92 -9.42 11.15
C PRO A 321 -9.44 -9.84 11.19
N ALA A 322 -8.79 -9.62 12.33
CA ALA A 322 -7.44 -10.13 12.54
C ALA A 322 -7.45 -11.67 12.43
N PRO A 323 -6.43 -12.26 11.78
CA PRO A 323 -6.32 -13.71 11.72
C PRO A 323 -6.22 -14.28 13.14
N GLN A 324 -6.96 -15.36 13.41
CA GLN A 324 -6.87 -16.05 14.69
C GLN A 324 -5.46 -16.64 14.81
N ARG A 325 -4.77 -16.34 15.91
CA ARG A 325 -3.50 -16.99 16.22
C ARG A 325 -3.81 -18.47 16.50
N PRO A 326 -3.09 -19.42 15.90
CA PRO A 326 -3.20 -20.80 16.33
C PRO A 326 -2.94 -20.87 17.83
N PRO A 327 -3.67 -21.72 18.58
CA PRO A 327 -3.40 -21.89 20.01
C PRO A 327 -1.93 -22.25 20.18
N SER A 328 -1.26 -21.58 21.11
CA SER A 328 0.11 -21.92 21.49
C SER A 328 0.13 -23.40 21.87
N PRO A 329 1.10 -24.20 21.36
CA PRO A 329 1.22 -25.57 21.80
C PRO A 329 1.29 -25.60 23.32
N ALA A 330 0.42 -26.40 23.95
CA ALA A 330 0.42 -26.56 25.39
C ALA A 330 1.82 -27.02 25.81
N ILE A 331 2.50 -26.20 26.60
CA ILE A 331 3.75 -26.59 27.22
C ILE A 331 3.32 -27.63 28.29
N ASN A 332 3.39 -28.91 27.90
CA ASN A 332 3.32 -29.98 28.88
C ASN A 332 4.51 -29.80 29.83
N ARG A 333 4.21 -29.39 31.05
CA ARG A 333 5.17 -29.36 32.16
C ARG A 333 5.42 -30.78 32.68
#